data_2ad9bd807d17dfd69d79637aae2b8dda
#
_entry.id   2ad9bd807d17dfd69d79637aae2b8dda
#
_cell.length_a   1.000
_cell.length_b   1.000
_cell.length_c   1.000
_cell.angle_alpha   90.00
_cell.angle_beta   90.00
_cell.angle_gamma   90.00
#
_symmetry.space_group_name_H-M   'P 1'
#
loop_
_entity.id
_entity.type
_entity.pdbx_description
1 polymer ?
#
loop_
_entity_poly.entity_id
_entity_poly.type
_entity_poly.pdbx_seq_one_letter_code
_entity_poly.pdbx_strand_id
1 'polypeptide(L)'
;MKLIRFFTILLLSTGLGLAAASGVRAQIVEGRDYTVLPEPRPTESGKNIEVLEFFWYGCPHCYDLHPHIKAWQKKMSKDVSFRYVPAVFRANWVPGTKTFYALEALGVRDKLHDKVYDAIHLDKIDLSKEDLLFDWMAKQGIERQKFVDAYNSFSVQNQASRSTQMSKDYNLAGVPALVVDGRYLTSGKMGGTPQDTIRTLEELIVKVRRERAKK
;
A
#
# COMPACT_ATOMS: atom_id res chain seq x y z
N MET A 1 88.08 11.98 4.93
CA MET A 1 87.33 11.36 3.86
C MET A 1 86.20 10.50 4.50
N LYS A 2 84.96 11.01 4.61
CA LYS A 2 83.84 10.26 5.05
C LYS A 2 82.59 10.58 4.15
N LEU A 3 82.19 9.60 3.35
CA LEU A 3 81.00 9.67 2.52
C LEU A 3 79.79 9.56 3.41
N ILE A 4 78.92 10.57 3.33
CA ILE A 4 77.61 10.53 3.94
C ILE A 4 76.60 10.14 2.83
N ARG A 5 76.03 8.95 2.96
CA ARG A 5 74.95 8.48 2.08
C ARG A 5 73.61 9.01 2.63
N PHE A 6 72.94 9.90 1.85
CA PHE A 6 71.58 10.31 2.10
C PHE A 6 70.61 9.20 1.60
N PHE A 7 69.91 8.59 2.54
CA PHE A 7 68.76 7.71 2.23
C PHE A 7 67.50 8.56 2.13
N THR A 8 67.00 8.73 0.92
CA THR A 8 65.70 9.39 0.69
C THR A 8 64.62 8.34 0.83
N ILE A 9 63.85 8.41 1.90
CA ILE A 9 62.69 7.54 2.11
C ILE A 9 61.49 8.19 1.35
N LEU A 10 61.09 7.54 0.26
CA LEU A 10 59.89 7.90 -0.52
C LEU A 10 58.67 7.25 0.15
N LEU A 11 57.94 8.03 0.93
CA LEU A 11 56.64 7.61 1.48
C LEU A 11 55.57 7.60 0.39
N LEU A 12 55.27 6.41 -0.17
CA LEU A 12 54.09 6.19 -0.99
C LEU A 12 52.86 6.18 -0.05
N SER A 13 52.17 7.29 0.02
CA SER A 13 50.82 7.36 0.63
C SER A 13 49.80 6.74 -0.34
N THR A 14 49.50 5.45 -0.16
CA THR A 14 48.35 4.78 -0.80
C THR A 14 47.07 5.31 -0.15
N GLY A 15 46.51 6.36 -0.75
CA GLY A 15 45.18 6.83 -0.43
C GLY A 15 44.15 5.78 -0.87
N LEU A 16 43.72 4.95 0.07
CA LEU A 16 42.63 4.02 -0.11
C LEU A 16 41.30 4.83 -0.19
N GLY A 17 40.94 5.25 -1.41
CA GLY A 17 39.67 5.90 -1.67
C GLY A 17 38.53 4.92 -1.37
N LEU A 18 37.84 5.12 -0.24
CA LEU A 18 36.57 4.48 0.04
C LEU A 18 35.56 4.99 -1.03
N ALA A 19 35.48 4.29 -2.16
CA ALA A 19 34.38 4.47 -3.10
C ALA A 19 33.09 4.04 -2.35
N ALA A 20 32.35 5.03 -1.83
CA ALA A 20 31.00 4.81 -1.36
C ALA A 20 30.22 4.24 -2.55
N ALA A 21 29.98 2.94 -2.54
CA ALA A 21 29.08 2.26 -3.46
C ALA A 21 27.68 2.82 -3.21
N SER A 22 27.37 3.97 -3.82
CA SER A 22 26.01 4.45 -3.96
C SER A 22 25.29 3.38 -4.75
N GLY A 23 24.57 2.49 -4.06
CA GLY A 23 23.74 1.47 -4.67
C GLY A 23 22.87 2.15 -5.73
N VAL A 24 23.14 1.87 -7.02
CA VAL A 24 22.31 2.34 -8.12
C VAL A 24 20.94 1.69 -7.94
N ARG A 25 20.05 2.38 -7.27
CA ARG A 25 18.64 1.98 -7.24
C ARG A 25 18.15 2.03 -8.68
N ALA A 26 17.69 0.89 -9.18
CA ALA A 26 17.11 0.83 -10.51
C ALA A 26 15.95 1.82 -10.59
N GLN A 27 16.08 2.81 -11.48
CA GLN A 27 15.07 3.85 -11.65
C GLN A 27 13.77 3.22 -12.15
N ILE A 28 12.64 3.57 -11.51
CA ILE A 28 11.31 3.16 -11.96
C ILE A 28 10.97 3.81 -13.31
N VAL A 29 10.31 3.06 -14.17
CA VAL A 29 10.02 3.45 -15.57
C VAL A 29 8.50 3.53 -15.76
N GLU A 30 8.03 4.67 -16.27
CA GLU A 30 6.63 4.85 -16.66
C GLU A 30 6.24 3.85 -17.76
N GLY A 31 5.02 3.32 -17.69
CA GLY A 31 4.51 2.28 -18.58
C GLY A 31 4.93 0.85 -18.21
N ARG A 32 6.02 0.69 -17.43
CA ARG A 32 6.48 -0.61 -16.94
C ARG A 32 6.17 -0.80 -15.45
N ASP A 33 6.65 0.11 -14.61
CA ASP A 33 6.55 -0.01 -13.15
C ASP A 33 5.39 0.80 -12.58
N TYR A 34 4.97 1.84 -13.26
CA TYR A 34 3.82 2.69 -12.90
C TYR A 34 3.24 3.39 -14.15
N THR A 35 2.03 3.93 -13.99
CA THR A 35 1.42 4.85 -14.98
C THR A 35 1.08 6.19 -14.31
N VAL A 36 1.06 7.24 -15.12
CA VAL A 36 0.50 8.54 -14.73
C VAL A 36 -0.99 8.54 -15.04
N LEU A 37 -1.81 8.93 -14.07
CA LEU A 37 -3.24 9.08 -14.32
C LEU A 37 -3.48 10.21 -15.31
N PRO A 38 -4.39 10.03 -16.30
CA PRO A 38 -4.68 11.08 -17.29
C PRO A 38 -5.09 12.40 -16.66
N GLU A 39 -5.84 12.31 -15.55
CA GLU A 39 -6.26 13.44 -14.75
C GLU A 39 -5.87 13.20 -13.28
N PRO A 40 -5.13 14.12 -12.65
CA PRO A 40 -4.87 14.05 -11.22
C PRO A 40 -6.15 14.07 -10.40
N ARG A 41 -6.25 13.22 -9.39
CA ARG A 41 -7.39 13.19 -8.48
C ARG A 41 -7.11 13.99 -7.22
N PRO A 42 -8.11 14.65 -6.65
CA PRO A 42 -7.96 15.34 -5.37
C PRO A 42 -7.53 14.38 -4.27
N THR A 43 -6.64 14.83 -3.40
CA THR A 43 -6.21 14.07 -2.23
C THR A 43 -6.96 14.55 -0.98
N GLU A 44 -7.15 13.67 0.00
CA GLU A 44 -7.83 13.97 1.28
C GLU A 44 -6.84 14.10 2.44
N SER A 45 -5.56 13.98 2.17
CA SER A 45 -4.48 13.97 3.17
C SER A 45 -3.88 15.36 3.48
N GLY A 46 -4.49 16.44 2.96
CA GLY A 46 -4.01 17.80 3.16
C GLY A 46 -2.61 18.01 2.58
N LYS A 47 -1.65 18.34 3.45
CA LYS A 47 -0.24 18.55 3.04
C LYS A 47 0.54 17.24 2.84
N ASN A 48 0.07 16.14 3.38
CA ASN A 48 0.76 14.86 3.28
C ASN A 48 0.67 14.28 1.86
N ILE A 49 1.64 13.46 1.49
CA ILE A 49 1.58 12.64 0.28
C ILE A 49 0.59 11.51 0.53
N GLU A 50 -0.50 11.50 -0.20
CA GLU A 50 -1.50 10.45 -0.08
C GLU A 50 -1.05 9.17 -0.78
N VAL A 51 -1.21 8.05 -0.08
CA VAL A 51 -1.09 6.71 -0.65
C VAL A 51 -2.40 5.97 -0.43
N LEU A 52 -3.04 5.56 -1.51
CA LEU A 52 -4.22 4.71 -1.48
C LEU A 52 -3.84 3.30 -1.90
N GLU A 53 -4.27 2.29 -1.13
CA GLU A 53 -4.28 0.91 -1.59
C GLU A 53 -5.69 0.49 -1.93
N PHE A 54 -5.93 0.23 -3.20
CA PHE A 54 -7.16 -0.42 -3.65
C PHE A 54 -7.00 -1.93 -3.57
N PHE A 55 -7.86 -2.57 -2.80
CA PHE A 55 -7.78 -4.00 -2.51
C PHE A 55 -9.14 -4.68 -2.52
N TRP A 56 -9.15 -5.98 -2.50
CA TRP A 56 -10.33 -6.80 -2.24
C TRP A 56 -9.94 -7.98 -1.35
N TYR A 57 -10.70 -8.25 -0.31
CA TYR A 57 -10.42 -9.35 0.62
C TYR A 57 -10.30 -10.72 -0.08
N GLY A 58 -11.09 -10.98 -1.13
CA GLY A 58 -11.04 -12.22 -1.89
C GLY A 58 -9.88 -12.32 -2.90
N CYS A 59 -9.02 -11.30 -3.01
CA CYS A 59 -7.93 -11.29 -3.98
C CYS A 59 -6.66 -11.94 -3.39
N PRO A 60 -6.16 -13.07 -3.94
CA PRO A 60 -4.92 -13.70 -3.45
C PRO A 60 -3.71 -12.76 -3.51
N HIS A 61 -3.56 -11.98 -4.59
CA HIS A 61 -2.44 -11.04 -4.72
C HIS A 61 -2.51 -9.87 -3.72
N CYS A 62 -3.73 -9.46 -3.27
CA CYS A 62 -3.87 -8.50 -2.18
C CYS A 62 -3.44 -9.14 -0.86
N TYR A 63 -3.81 -10.40 -0.64
CA TYR A 63 -3.37 -11.16 0.53
C TYR A 63 -1.85 -11.30 0.57
N ASP A 64 -1.20 -11.63 -0.56
CA ASP A 64 0.26 -11.73 -0.67
C ASP A 64 0.96 -10.38 -0.43
N LEU A 65 0.38 -9.26 -0.90
CA LEU A 65 0.95 -7.92 -0.71
C LEU A 65 0.77 -7.40 0.72
N HIS A 66 -0.31 -7.79 1.39
CA HIS A 66 -0.73 -7.23 2.68
C HIS A 66 0.37 -7.23 3.77
N PRO A 67 1.14 -8.31 4.04
CA PRO A 67 2.22 -8.28 5.03
C PRO A 67 3.33 -7.29 4.65
N HIS A 68 3.59 -7.06 3.37
CA HIS A 68 4.57 -6.08 2.89
C HIS A 68 4.10 -4.64 3.10
N ILE A 69 2.82 -4.36 2.85
CA ILE A 69 2.19 -3.07 3.17
C ILE A 69 2.28 -2.79 4.68
N LYS A 70 1.95 -3.76 5.51
CA LYS A 70 2.05 -3.61 6.98
C LYS A 70 3.49 -3.33 7.45
N ALA A 71 4.46 -4.03 6.87
CA ALA A 71 5.86 -3.80 7.19
C ALA A 71 6.34 -2.41 6.73
N TRP A 72 5.88 -1.95 5.57
CA TRP A 72 6.16 -0.62 5.06
C TRP A 72 5.49 0.47 5.91
N GLN A 73 4.23 0.32 6.29
CA GLN A 73 3.51 1.28 7.16
C GLN A 73 4.24 1.56 8.48
N LYS A 74 4.89 0.54 9.10
CA LYS A 74 5.67 0.71 10.33
C LYS A 74 6.88 1.64 10.17
N LYS A 75 7.36 1.82 8.93
CA LYS A 75 8.53 2.64 8.58
C LYS A 75 8.13 3.90 7.81
N MET A 76 6.83 4.10 7.57
CA MET A 76 6.30 5.21 6.80
C MET A 76 6.68 6.54 7.45
N SER A 77 7.15 7.47 6.64
CA SER A 77 7.51 8.81 7.11
C SER A 77 6.28 9.66 7.42
N LYS A 78 6.43 10.64 8.31
CA LYS A 78 5.32 11.47 8.84
C LYS A 78 4.64 12.35 7.79
N ASP A 79 5.29 12.59 6.67
CA ASP A 79 4.78 13.38 5.55
C ASP A 79 3.94 12.54 4.56
N VAL A 80 3.74 11.25 4.85
CA VAL A 80 2.93 10.32 4.05
C VAL A 80 1.67 9.94 4.84
N SER A 81 0.54 9.88 4.16
CA SER A 81 -0.73 9.40 4.69
C SER A 81 -1.19 8.20 3.89
N PHE A 82 -1.44 7.08 4.55
CA PHE A 82 -1.87 5.85 3.91
C PHE A 82 -3.33 5.53 4.24
N ARG A 83 -4.07 5.03 3.25
CA ARG A 83 -5.45 4.61 3.41
C ARG A 83 -5.78 3.39 2.55
N TYR A 84 -6.44 2.41 3.16
CA TYR A 84 -7.07 1.31 2.44
C TYR A 84 -8.36 1.77 1.77
N VAL A 85 -8.59 1.32 0.55
CA VAL A 85 -9.85 1.54 -0.19
C VAL A 85 -10.30 0.20 -0.77
N PRO A 86 -11.31 -0.45 -0.20
CA PRO A 86 -11.81 -1.70 -0.77
C PRO A 86 -12.44 -1.44 -2.13
N ALA A 87 -11.89 -2.03 -3.18
CA ALA A 87 -12.37 -1.87 -4.55
C ALA A 87 -13.64 -2.68 -4.83
N VAL A 88 -14.48 -2.20 -5.74
CA VAL A 88 -15.68 -2.92 -6.16
C VAL A 88 -15.76 -2.93 -7.69
N PHE A 89 -15.45 -4.09 -8.30
CA PHE A 89 -15.60 -4.31 -9.75
C PHE A 89 -16.84 -5.13 -10.09
N ARG A 90 -17.37 -5.88 -9.13
CA ARG A 90 -18.51 -6.79 -9.30
C ARG A 90 -19.37 -6.76 -8.03
N ALA A 91 -20.65 -7.06 -8.18
CA ALA A 91 -21.61 -7.04 -7.08
C ALA A 91 -21.19 -7.95 -5.90
N ASN A 92 -20.59 -9.11 -6.19
CA ASN A 92 -20.12 -10.05 -5.16
C ASN A 92 -18.89 -9.54 -4.36
N TRP A 93 -18.32 -8.38 -4.68
CA TRP A 93 -17.28 -7.73 -3.89
C TRP A 93 -17.83 -6.81 -2.81
N VAL A 94 -19.07 -6.36 -2.98
CA VAL A 94 -19.74 -5.44 -2.04
C VAL A 94 -19.75 -5.94 -0.59
N PRO A 95 -20.02 -7.23 -0.29
CA PRO A 95 -19.99 -7.73 1.09
C PRO A 95 -18.64 -7.49 1.77
N GLY A 96 -17.52 -7.76 1.07
CA GLY A 96 -16.17 -7.50 1.61
C GLY A 96 -15.90 -6.01 1.85
N THR A 97 -16.39 -5.14 0.95
CA THR A 97 -16.29 -3.68 1.10
C THR A 97 -17.08 -3.19 2.30
N LYS A 98 -18.32 -3.63 2.45
CA LYS A 98 -19.16 -3.32 3.63
C LYS A 98 -18.52 -3.84 4.92
N THR A 99 -17.92 -5.04 4.87
CA THR A 99 -17.19 -5.62 6.01
C THR A 99 -16.07 -4.69 6.46
N PHE A 100 -15.23 -4.23 5.54
CA PHE A 100 -14.14 -3.31 5.87
C PHE A 100 -14.64 -2.05 6.57
N TYR A 101 -15.64 -1.39 6.02
CA TYR A 101 -16.18 -0.15 6.60
C TYR A 101 -16.98 -0.38 7.89
N ALA A 102 -17.62 -1.52 8.05
CA ALA A 102 -18.26 -1.89 9.34
C ALA A 102 -17.20 -2.09 10.44
N LEU A 103 -16.06 -2.72 10.11
CA LEU A 103 -14.94 -2.86 11.05
C LEU A 103 -14.34 -1.50 11.41
N GLU A 104 -14.24 -0.56 10.46
CA GLU A 104 -13.81 0.81 10.74
C GLU A 104 -14.81 1.54 11.64
N ALA A 105 -16.09 1.49 11.32
CA ALA A 105 -17.15 2.11 12.12
C ALA A 105 -17.20 1.59 13.57
N LEU A 106 -16.86 0.33 13.76
CA LEU A 106 -16.77 -0.30 15.09
C LEU A 106 -15.43 -0.08 15.80
N GLY A 107 -14.43 0.55 15.13
CA GLY A 107 -13.09 0.78 15.68
C GLY A 107 -12.26 -0.50 15.88
N VAL A 108 -12.59 -1.57 15.18
CA VAL A 108 -11.94 -2.89 15.32
C VAL A 108 -11.19 -3.35 14.08
N ARG A 109 -11.11 -2.50 13.05
CA ARG A 109 -10.44 -2.83 11.78
C ARG A 109 -9.01 -3.33 12.01
N ASP A 110 -8.19 -2.62 12.73
CA ASP A 110 -6.77 -2.97 12.92
C ASP A 110 -6.58 -4.33 13.60
N LYS A 111 -7.56 -4.75 14.40
CA LYS A 111 -7.57 -6.06 15.07
C LYS A 111 -8.03 -7.18 14.13
N LEU A 112 -8.92 -6.91 13.21
CA LEU A 112 -9.63 -7.94 12.44
C LEU A 112 -9.29 -7.97 10.94
N HIS A 113 -8.65 -6.94 10.41
CA HIS A 113 -8.33 -6.86 8.98
C HIS A 113 -7.50 -8.05 8.48
N ASP A 114 -6.44 -8.42 9.20
CA ASP A 114 -5.63 -9.61 8.91
C ASP A 114 -6.46 -10.88 8.99
N LYS A 115 -7.28 -11.00 10.05
CA LYS A 115 -8.09 -12.19 10.29
C LYS A 115 -9.16 -12.42 9.22
N VAL A 116 -9.71 -11.34 8.63
CA VAL A 116 -10.64 -11.47 7.49
C VAL A 116 -9.92 -12.06 6.28
N TYR A 117 -8.70 -11.61 6.01
CA TYR A 117 -7.88 -12.20 4.97
C TYR A 117 -7.60 -13.69 5.24
N ASP A 118 -7.14 -14.03 6.46
CA ASP A 118 -6.81 -15.40 6.85
C ASP A 118 -8.04 -16.31 6.75
N ALA A 119 -9.21 -15.86 7.23
CA ALA A 119 -10.44 -16.62 7.13
C ALA A 119 -10.79 -17.00 5.69
N ILE A 120 -10.60 -16.08 4.75
CA ILE A 120 -10.90 -16.32 3.33
C ILE A 120 -9.80 -17.18 2.68
N HIS A 121 -8.53 -16.87 2.90
CA HIS A 121 -7.42 -17.45 2.14
C HIS A 121 -6.85 -18.72 2.78
N LEU A 122 -6.83 -18.84 4.11
CA LEU A 122 -6.35 -20.02 4.83
C LEU A 122 -7.51 -20.94 5.21
N ASP A 123 -8.51 -20.42 5.91
CA ASP A 123 -9.62 -21.21 6.45
C ASP A 123 -10.69 -21.51 5.38
N LYS A 124 -10.62 -20.89 4.21
CA LYS A 124 -11.55 -21.05 3.08
C LYS A 124 -13.02 -20.74 3.42
N ILE A 125 -13.24 -19.82 4.34
CA ILE A 125 -14.59 -19.39 4.73
C ILE A 125 -15.11 -18.39 3.68
N ASP A 126 -16.28 -18.65 3.14
CA ASP A 126 -16.94 -17.75 2.18
C ASP A 126 -17.63 -16.60 2.92
N LEU A 127 -16.84 -15.57 3.28
CA LEU A 127 -17.35 -14.37 3.94
C LEU A 127 -18.14 -13.41 3.00
N SER A 128 -18.39 -13.80 1.74
CA SER A 128 -19.35 -13.10 0.88
C SER A 128 -20.80 -13.42 1.24
N LYS A 129 -21.04 -14.48 1.97
CA LYS A 129 -22.34 -14.89 2.50
C LYS A 129 -22.58 -14.23 3.85
N GLU A 130 -23.58 -13.35 3.93
CA GLU A 130 -23.82 -12.50 5.09
C GLU A 130 -24.02 -13.30 6.39
N ASP A 131 -24.77 -14.39 6.38
CA ASP A 131 -24.97 -15.21 7.58
C ASP A 131 -23.66 -15.81 8.09
N LEU A 132 -22.82 -16.36 7.19
CA LEU A 132 -21.50 -16.89 7.56
C LEU A 132 -20.59 -15.79 8.09
N LEU A 133 -20.62 -14.62 7.45
CA LEU A 133 -19.87 -13.45 7.89
C LEU A 133 -20.27 -13.02 9.30
N PHE A 134 -21.58 -12.87 9.56
CA PHE A 134 -22.10 -12.40 10.85
C PHE A 134 -21.79 -13.39 11.99
N ASP A 135 -21.93 -14.67 11.72
CA ASP A 135 -21.57 -15.72 12.68
C ASP A 135 -20.05 -15.80 12.91
N TRP A 136 -19.26 -15.58 11.87
CA TRP A 136 -17.81 -15.52 12.00
C TRP A 136 -17.39 -14.30 12.84
N MET A 137 -18.01 -13.14 12.64
CA MET A 137 -17.74 -11.93 13.44
C MET A 137 -18.07 -12.15 14.92
N ALA A 138 -19.17 -12.86 15.22
CA ALA A 138 -19.52 -13.24 16.58
C ALA A 138 -18.42 -14.10 17.22
N LYS A 139 -17.86 -15.07 16.49
CA LYS A 139 -16.71 -15.88 16.94
C LYS A 139 -15.44 -15.06 17.15
N GLN A 140 -15.28 -13.91 16.47
CA GLN A 140 -14.18 -12.97 16.70
C GLN A 140 -14.40 -12.04 17.91
N GLY A 141 -15.51 -12.19 18.63
CA GLY A 141 -15.85 -11.42 19.84
C GLY A 141 -16.58 -10.10 19.56
N ILE A 142 -17.16 -9.96 18.37
CA ILE A 142 -18.04 -8.83 18.04
C ILE A 142 -19.48 -9.31 18.20
N GLU A 143 -20.26 -8.61 19.01
CA GLU A 143 -21.69 -8.91 19.13
C GLU A 143 -22.35 -8.93 17.75
N ARG A 144 -23.04 -10.03 17.42
CA ARG A 144 -23.62 -10.28 16.10
C ARG A 144 -24.51 -9.13 15.64
N GLN A 145 -25.46 -8.72 16.50
CA GLN A 145 -26.39 -7.65 16.13
C GLN A 145 -25.68 -6.31 15.93
N LYS A 146 -24.71 -5.98 16.78
CA LYS A 146 -23.90 -4.77 16.64
C LYS A 146 -23.14 -4.72 15.31
N PHE A 147 -22.61 -5.87 14.84
CA PHE A 147 -21.98 -5.94 13.53
C PHE A 147 -22.99 -5.80 12.40
N VAL A 148 -24.16 -6.47 12.49
CA VAL A 148 -25.24 -6.35 11.49
C VAL A 148 -25.72 -4.92 11.35
N ASP A 149 -25.90 -4.21 12.47
CA ASP A 149 -26.34 -2.81 12.47
C ASP A 149 -25.30 -1.90 11.81
N ALA A 150 -24.02 -2.07 12.15
CA ALA A 150 -22.93 -1.32 11.51
C ALA A 150 -22.84 -1.62 10.00
N TYR A 151 -22.87 -2.89 9.63
CA TYR A 151 -22.77 -3.37 8.24
C TYR A 151 -23.93 -2.85 7.36
N ASN A 152 -25.12 -2.69 7.93
CA ASN A 152 -26.30 -2.17 7.23
C ASN A 152 -26.54 -0.67 7.44
N SER A 153 -25.65 0.00 8.16
CA SER A 153 -25.79 1.44 8.41
C SER A 153 -25.70 2.26 7.11
N PHE A 154 -26.36 3.41 7.09
CA PHE A 154 -26.30 4.36 5.99
C PHE A 154 -24.85 4.82 5.69
N SER A 155 -24.05 5.02 6.75
CA SER A 155 -22.66 5.39 6.60
C SER A 155 -21.85 4.34 5.83
N VAL A 156 -21.98 3.06 6.18
CA VAL A 156 -21.27 1.96 5.50
C VAL A 156 -21.76 1.80 4.06
N GLN A 157 -23.06 1.96 3.80
CA GLN A 157 -23.59 1.93 2.44
C GLN A 157 -23.00 3.06 1.57
N ASN A 158 -22.94 4.27 2.13
CA ASN A 158 -22.35 5.43 1.41
C ASN A 158 -20.86 5.22 1.14
N GLN A 159 -20.11 4.71 2.10
CA GLN A 159 -18.67 4.43 1.91
C GLN A 159 -18.45 3.33 0.86
N ALA A 160 -19.27 2.28 0.84
CA ALA A 160 -19.20 1.25 -0.19
C ALA A 160 -19.53 1.79 -1.59
N SER A 161 -20.55 2.66 -1.69
CA SER A 161 -20.89 3.35 -2.94
C SER A 161 -19.75 4.25 -3.40
N ARG A 162 -19.14 5.00 -2.49
CA ARG A 162 -17.97 5.85 -2.76
C ARG A 162 -16.78 5.02 -3.24
N SER A 163 -16.46 3.90 -2.60
CA SER A 163 -15.40 2.98 -3.04
C SER A 163 -15.65 2.45 -4.44
N THR A 164 -16.89 2.14 -4.77
CA THR A 164 -17.29 1.75 -6.12
C THR A 164 -17.02 2.85 -7.13
N GLN A 165 -17.37 4.10 -6.79
CA GLN A 165 -17.11 5.25 -7.65
C GLN A 165 -15.61 5.51 -7.79
N MET A 166 -14.84 5.48 -6.68
CA MET A 166 -13.39 5.64 -6.73
C MET A 166 -12.71 4.60 -7.62
N SER A 167 -13.15 3.34 -7.57
CA SER A 167 -12.59 2.28 -8.44
C SER A 167 -12.73 2.62 -9.94
N LYS A 168 -13.81 3.31 -10.32
CA LYS A 168 -14.04 3.81 -11.68
C LYS A 168 -13.22 5.07 -11.99
N ASP A 169 -13.23 6.04 -11.08
CA ASP A 169 -12.56 7.32 -11.23
C ASP A 169 -11.04 7.18 -11.41
N TYR A 170 -10.45 6.22 -10.74
CA TYR A 170 -9.03 5.87 -10.90
C TYR A 170 -8.76 4.94 -12.08
N ASN A 171 -9.79 4.57 -12.86
CA ASN A 171 -9.70 3.65 -14.01
C ASN A 171 -8.91 2.38 -13.69
N LEU A 172 -9.23 1.75 -12.56
CA LEU A 172 -8.48 0.59 -12.08
C LEU A 172 -8.72 -0.63 -12.96
N ALA A 173 -7.66 -1.24 -13.45
CA ALA A 173 -7.73 -2.48 -14.23
C ALA A 173 -7.77 -3.75 -13.34
N GLY A 174 -7.52 -3.62 -12.04
CA GLY A 174 -7.49 -4.73 -11.10
C GLY A 174 -6.95 -4.31 -9.73
N VAL A 175 -6.86 -5.27 -8.82
CA VAL A 175 -6.27 -5.12 -7.49
C VAL A 175 -5.21 -6.21 -7.25
N PRO A 176 -4.20 -5.96 -6.38
CA PRO A 176 -3.97 -4.70 -5.68
C PRO A 176 -3.52 -3.58 -6.61
N ALA A 177 -3.93 -2.34 -6.31
CA ALA A 177 -3.44 -1.15 -6.97
C ALA A 177 -3.08 -0.09 -5.92
N LEU A 178 -1.94 0.57 -6.11
CA LEU A 178 -1.48 1.64 -5.24
C LEU A 178 -1.50 2.95 -6.02
N VAL A 179 -2.10 3.98 -5.44
CA VAL A 179 -2.11 5.32 -6.02
C VAL A 179 -1.34 6.26 -5.10
N VAL A 180 -0.42 7.02 -5.67
CA VAL A 180 0.39 7.99 -4.95
C VAL A 180 -0.01 9.39 -5.41
N ASP A 181 -0.38 10.23 -4.44
CA ASP A 181 -0.70 11.65 -4.61
C ASP A 181 -1.79 11.94 -5.66
N GLY A 182 -2.74 11.01 -5.82
CA GLY A 182 -3.80 11.12 -6.83
C GLY A 182 -3.28 11.15 -8.28
N ARG A 183 -2.02 10.80 -8.53
CA ARG A 183 -1.35 11.00 -9.83
C ARG A 183 -0.68 9.77 -10.40
N TYR A 184 -0.05 8.98 -9.58
CA TYR A 184 0.75 7.83 -10.00
C TYR A 184 0.10 6.54 -9.55
N LEU A 185 -0.10 5.62 -10.47
CA LEU A 185 -0.68 4.31 -10.20
C LEU A 185 0.34 3.21 -10.48
N THR A 186 0.56 2.33 -9.51
CA THR A 186 1.26 1.06 -9.69
C THR A 186 0.38 -0.11 -9.23
N SER A 187 0.69 -1.30 -9.68
CA SER A 187 -0.08 -2.50 -9.35
C SER A 187 0.83 -3.72 -9.30
N GLY A 188 0.35 -4.81 -8.72
CA GLY A 188 1.09 -6.07 -8.71
C GLY A 188 1.48 -6.58 -10.12
N LYS A 189 0.69 -6.27 -11.15
CA LYS A 189 1.04 -6.61 -12.55
C LYS A 189 2.20 -5.80 -13.09
N MET A 190 2.38 -4.57 -12.63
CA MET A 190 3.45 -3.65 -13.04
C MET A 190 4.69 -3.82 -12.17
N GLY A 191 4.51 -4.02 -10.87
CA GLY A 191 5.62 -4.11 -9.92
C GLY A 191 6.36 -5.45 -9.91
N GLY A 192 5.75 -6.52 -10.43
CA GLY A 192 6.31 -7.87 -10.34
C GLY A 192 6.02 -8.52 -8.98
N THR A 193 7.04 -8.66 -8.12
CA THR A 193 6.85 -9.21 -6.77
C THR A 193 6.23 -8.19 -5.81
N PRO A 194 5.66 -8.64 -4.66
CA PRO A 194 5.23 -7.71 -3.60
C PRO A 194 6.34 -6.75 -3.14
N GLN A 195 7.58 -7.23 -3.05
CA GLN A 195 8.74 -6.40 -2.71
C GLN A 195 9.01 -5.33 -3.76
N ASP A 196 8.93 -5.67 -5.05
CA ASP A 196 9.10 -4.71 -6.14
C ASP A 196 7.98 -3.66 -6.16
N THR A 197 6.75 -4.08 -5.84
CA THR A 197 5.61 -3.16 -5.69
C THR A 197 5.87 -2.13 -4.58
N ILE A 198 6.36 -2.56 -3.41
CA ILE A 198 6.74 -1.65 -2.32
C ILE A 198 7.89 -0.74 -2.72
N ARG A 199 8.90 -1.26 -3.41
CA ARG A 199 10.01 -0.44 -3.93
C ARG A 199 9.49 0.64 -4.88
N THR A 200 8.63 0.29 -5.82
CA THR A 200 8.00 1.25 -6.74
C THR A 200 7.20 2.31 -6.00
N LEU A 201 6.43 1.90 -4.98
CA LEU A 201 5.71 2.83 -4.10
C LEU A 201 6.65 3.85 -3.45
N GLU A 202 7.76 3.40 -2.85
CA GLU A 202 8.75 4.28 -2.21
C GLU A 202 9.38 5.26 -3.21
N GLU A 203 9.73 4.81 -4.40
CA GLU A 203 10.29 5.67 -5.45
C GLU A 203 9.26 6.69 -5.96
N LEU A 204 7.99 6.33 -6.06
CA LEU A 204 6.91 7.27 -6.41
C LEU A 204 6.73 8.34 -5.33
N ILE A 205 6.81 7.98 -4.05
CA ILE A 205 6.78 8.95 -2.94
C ILE A 205 7.96 9.92 -3.04
N VAL A 206 9.17 9.41 -3.31
CA VAL A 206 10.37 10.27 -3.53
C VAL A 206 10.17 11.19 -4.74
N LYS A 207 9.60 10.68 -5.82
CA LYS A 207 9.28 11.47 -7.03
C LYS A 207 8.32 12.63 -6.68
N VAL A 208 7.24 12.36 -5.95
CA VAL A 208 6.28 13.39 -5.52
C VAL A 208 6.94 14.44 -4.63
N ARG A 209 7.78 14.05 -3.66
CA ARG A 209 8.53 15.00 -2.82
C ARG A 209 9.36 15.96 -3.64
N ARG A 210 10.09 15.44 -4.63
CA ARG A 210 10.93 16.27 -5.53
C ARG A 210 10.10 17.23 -6.37
N GLU A 211 8.93 16.82 -6.82
CA GLU A 211 8.02 17.66 -7.60
C GLU A 211 7.37 18.76 -6.76
N ARG A 212 6.97 18.43 -5.53
CA ARG A 212 6.41 19.42 -4.59
C ARG A 212 7.44 20.46 -4.14
N ALA A 213 8.71 20.07 -4.02
CA ALA A 213 9.81 20.99 -3.65
C ALA A 213 10.19 21.99 -4.74
N LYS A 214 9.72 21.79 -5.98
CA LYS A 214 9.98 22.69 -7.12
C LYS A 214 8.87 23.71 -7.37
N LYS A 215 7.77 23.61 -6.62
CA LYS A 215 6.62 24.55 -6.66
C LYS A 215 6.73 25.58 -5.55
#